data_a6712478c1443afcd62f14483f041be5
#
_entry.id   a6712478c1443afcd62f14483f041be5
#
_cell.length_a   1.000
_cell.length_b   1.000
_cell.length_c   1.000
_cell.angle_alpha   90.00
_cell.angle_beta   90.00
_cell.angle_gamma   90.00
#
_symmetry.space_group_name_H-M   'P 1'
#
loop_
_entity.id
_entity.type
_entity.pdbx_description
1 polymer ?
#
loop_
_entity_poly.entity_id
_entity_poly.type
_entity_poly.pdbx_seq_one_letter_code
_entity_poly.pdbx_strand_id
1 'polypeptide(L)'
;NGEIACATCHQPTRQFTDGLPVGDAIDRAKRNTPSIIGAAYSPWQYWDGRKDSLWAQALSPLEDAAEHGGNRMSYARLISSDPHYQKEYTKLFGMAPDFSDPERFPVNAGPVGNPEWQAAWDAMDEEDRALVNGVFANIGKLIAAYERKLIPGPARFDAYAETVMA
;
A
#
# COMPACT_ATOMS: atom_id res chain seq x y z
N ASN A 1 2.11 -12.61 -1.97
CA ASN A 1 1.95 -14.01 -2.36
C ASN A 1 2.12 -14.25 -3.87
N GLY A 2 2.18 -13.18 -4.67
CA GLY A 2 2.35 -13.26 -6.13
C GLY A 2 1.08 -13.55 -6.93
N GLU A 3 -0.06 -13.73 -6.28
CA GLU A 3 -1.35 -14.04 -6.90
C GLU A 3 -2.29 -12.83 -6.95
N ILE A 4 -2.22 -11.95 -5.94
CA ILE A 4 -3.05 -10.77 -5.82
C ILE A 4 -2.24 -9.52 -6.12
N ALA A 5 -2.79 -8.65 -6.97
CA ALA A 5 -2.27 -7.32 -7.26
C ALA A 5 -3.29 -6.25 -6.85
N CYS A 6 -2.85 -5.00 -6.68
CA CYS A 6 -3.77 -3.88 -6.41
C CYS A 6 -4.88 -3.79 -7.46
N ALA A 7 -4.54 -4.06 -8.74
CA ALA A 7 -5.49 -4.08 -9.85
C ALA A 7 -6.47 -5.26 -9.83
N THR A 8 -6.32 -6.24 -8.95
CA THR A 8 -7.32 -7.30 -8.75
C THR A 8 -8.63 -6.69 -8.24
N CYS A 9 -8.53 -5.78 -7.27
CA CYS A 9 -9.67 -5.07 -6.69
C CYS A 9 -9.85 -3.66 -7.28
N HIS A 10 -8.76 -2.92 -7.51
CA HIS A 10 -8.81 -1.59 -8.11
C HIS A 10 -8.62 -1.64 -9.63
N GLN A 11 -9.66 -2.09 -10.35
CA GLN A 11 -9.61 -2.33 -11.80
C GLN A 11 -9.70 -1.01 -12.58
N PRO A 12 -8.70 -0.63 -13.42
CA PRO A 12 -8.73 0.62 -14.18
C PRO A 12 -9.96 0.76 -15.09
N THR A 13 -10.41 -0.34 -15.67
CA THR A 13 -11.58 -0.40 -16.56
C THR A 13 -12.91 -0.21 -15.83
N ARG A 14 -12.91 -0.25 -14.49
CA ARG A 14 -14.08 -0.09 -13.62
C ARG A 14 -13.94 1.11 -12.68
N GLN A 15 -13.30 2.16 -13.12
CA GLN A 15 -13.05 3.35 -12.29
C GLN A 15 -12.27 3.00 -11.01
N PHE A 16 -11.35 2.04 -11.08
CA PHE A 16 -10.56 1.53 -9.95
C PHE A 16 -11.40 0.96 -8.81
N THR A 17 -12.53 0.31 -9.12
CA THR A 17 -13.30 -0.58 -8.23
C THR A 17 -13.34 -1.98 -8.82
N ASP A 18 -13.82 -2.96 -8.06
CA ASP A 18 -14.08 -4.34 -8.57
C ASP A 18 -15.54 -4.54 -9.02
N GLY A 19 -16.44 -3.62 -8.65
CA GLY A 19 -17.86 -3.69 -8.95
C GLY A 19 -18.61 -4.72 -8.11
N LEU A 20 -18.00 -5.23 -7.03
CA LEU A 20 -18.59 -6.20 -6.12
C LEU A 20 -19.16 -5.51 -4.87
N PRO A 21 -20.17 -6.08 -4.20
CA PRO A 21 -20.70 -5.55 -2.94
C PRO A 21 -19.66 -5.52 -1.81
N VAL A 22 -18.73 -6.46 -1.82
CA VAL A 22 -17.54 -6.52 -0.96
C VAL A 22 -16.35 -6.97 -1.79
N GLY A 23 -15.16 -6.45 -1.50
CA GLY A 23 -13.94 -6.83 -2.20
C GLY A 23 -13.66 -8.32 -2.06
N ASP A 24 -13.05 -8.90 -3.10
CA ASP A 24 -12.69 -10.32 -3.16
C ASP A 24 -11.24 -10.45 -3.63
N ALA A 25 -10.38 -10.95 -2.74
CA ALA A 25 -8.94 -11.08 -2.98
C ALA A 25 -8.44 -12.47 -2.54
N ILE A 26 -7.61 -12.61 -1.50
CA ILE A 26 -7.29 -13.91 -0.89
C ILE A 26 -8.54 -14.46 -0.18
N ASP A 27 -9.24 -13.56 0.51
CA ASP A 27 -10.53 -13.83 1.15
C ASP A 27 -11.44 -12.62 0.95
N ARG A 28 -12.70 -12.74 1.34
CA ARG A 28 -13.66 -11.65 1.22
C ARG A 28 -13.36 -10.52 2.20
N ALA A 29 -13.22 -9.32 1.68
CA ALA A 29 -13.11 -8.10 2.47
C ALA A 29 -14.42 -7.83 3.25
N LYS A 30 -14.34 -6.97 4.25
CA LYS A 30 -15.53 -6.58 5.03
C LYS A 30 -16.40 -5.53 4.35
N ARG A 31 -15.90 -4.87 3.33
CA ARG A 31 -16.54 -3.73 2.65
C ARG A 31 -16.26 -3.75 1.16
N ASN A 32 -17.04 -2.96 0.41
CA ASN A 32 -16.82 -2.70 -1.00
C ASN A 32 -15.46 -2.04 -1.23
N THR A 33 -14.82 -2.38 -2.36
CA THR A 33 -13.59 -1.75 -2.84
C THR A 33 -13.89 -0.32 -3.32
N PRO A 34 -13.42 0.74 -2.63
CA PRO A 34 -13.62 2.11 -3.08
C PRO A 34 -12.77 2.42 -4.31
N SER A 35 -13.25 3.36 -5.13
CA SER A 35 -12.40 3.94 -6.16
C SER A 35 -11.24 4.70 -5.52
N ILE A 36 -10.06 4.61 -6.13
CA ILE A 36 -8.88 5.42 -5.74
C ILE A 36 -8.74 6.69 -6.59
N ILE A 37 -9.65 6.93 -7.55
CA ILE A 37 -9.69 8.19 -8.32
C ILE A 37 -10.07 9.33 -7.37
N GLY A 38 -9.22 10.35 -7.32
CA GLY A 38 -9.44 11.49 -6.45
C GLY A 38 -9.21 11.24 -4.96
N ALA A 39 -8.72 10.05 -4.56
CA ALA A 39 -8.43 9.72 -3.16
C ALA A 39 -7.48 10.73 -2.49
N ALA A 40 -6.63 11.40 -3.28
CA ALA A 40 -5.71 12.44 -2.81
C ALA A 40 -6.41 13.66 -2.21
N TYR A 41 -7.68 13.90 -2.54
CA TYR A 41 -8.47 15.02 -2.02
C TYR A 41 -9.22 14.68 -0.73
N SER A 42 -9.25 13.40 -0.35
CA SER A 42 -9.89 12.98 0.91
C SER A 42 -8.92 13.14 2.08
N PRO A 43 -9.29 13.84 3.15
CA PRO A 43 -8.46 13.94 4.35
C PRO A 43 -8.45 12.65 5.17
N TRP A 44 -9.41 11.78 4.93
CA TRP A 44 -9.56 10.50 5.63
C TRP A 44 -9.69 9.35 4.63
N GLN A 45 -9.02 8.25 4.91
CA GLN A 45 -9.00 7.08 4.05
C GLN A 45 -9.79 5.92 4.66
N TYR A 46 -10.26 4.99 3.81
CA TYR A 46 -11.26 3.99 4.09
C TYR A 46 -12.68 4.56 4.32
N TRP A 47 -13.69 3.70 4.25
CA TRP A 47 -15.09 4.04 4.47
C TRP A 47 -15.39 4.59 5.87
N ASP A 48 -14.54 4.28 6.85
CA ASP A 48 -14.68 4.66 8.25
C ASP A 48 -13.65 5.72 8.70
N GLY A 49 -12.82 6.20 7.80
CA GLY A 49 -11.85 7.25 8.09
C GLY A 49 -10.71 6.85 9.03
N ARG A 50 -10.44 5.53 9.17
CA ARG A 50 -9.44 5.03 10.14
C ARG A 50 -7.98 5.30 9.78
N LYS A 51 -7.70 5.91 8.63
CA LYS A 51 -6.37 6.36 8.21
C LYS A 51 -6.44 7.82 7.79
N ASP A 52 -5.41 8.57 8.14
CA ASP A 52 -5.27 10.02 7.98
C ASP A 52 -4.43 10.44 6.76
N SER A 53 -3.93 9.47 6.02
CA SER A 53 -3.08 9.75 4.86
C SER A 53 -3.10 8.61 3.85
N LEU A 54 -2.90 8.94 2.57
CA LEU A 54 -2.80 7.95 1.49
C LEU A 54 -1.71 6.92 1.76
N TRP A 55 -0.53 7.38 2.15
CA TRP A 55 0.60 6.46 2.36
C TRP A 55 0.37 5.49 3.51
N ALA A 56 -0.27 5.93 4.59
CA ALA A 56 -0.60 5.06 5.72
C ALA A 56 -1.73 4.06 5.36
N GLN A 57 -2.66 4.48 4.51
CA GLN A 57 -3.70 3.60 3.98
C GLN A 57 -3.10 2.52 3.07
N ALA A 58 -2.25 2.90 2.11
CA ALA A 58 -1.67 2.01 1.12
C ALA A 58 -0.88 0.83 1.72
N LEU A 59 -0.36 0.97 2.93
CA LEU A 59 0.38 -0.08 3.63
C LEU A 59 -0.52 -1.15 4.24
N SER A 60 -1.75 -0.81 4.61
CA SER A 60 -2.63 -1.76 5.33
C SER A 60 -3.02 -2.98 4.48
N PRO A 61 -3.43 -2.84 3.20
CA PRO A 61 -3.74 -3.98 2.34
C PRO A 61 -2.57 -4.96 2.16
N LEU A 62 -1.35 -4.46 2.18
CA LEU A 62 -0.14 -5.27 2.01
C LEU A 62 0.04 -6.29 3.15
N GLU A 63 -0.36 -5.93 4.36
CA GLU A 63 -0.27 -6.78 5.55
C GLU A 63 -1.61 -7.42 5.96
N ASP A 64 -2.72 -7.08 5.29
CA ASP A 64 -4.02 -7.70 5.56
C ASP A 64 -4.08 -9.11 4.99
N ALA A 65 -4.42 -10.09 5.84
CA ALA A 65 -4.47 -11.51 5.48
C ALA A 65 -5.53 -11.84 4.43
N ALA A 66 -6.62 -11.07 4.40
CA ALA A 66 -7.69 -11.25 3.40
C ALA A 66 -7.35 -10.58 2.06
N GLU A 67 -6.42 -9.62 2.03
CA GLU A 67 -6.07 -8.87 0.82
C GLU A 67 -4.76 -9.40 0.21
N HIS A 68 -3.58 -8.89 0.61
CA HIS A 68 -2.29 -9.34 0.07
C HIS A 68 -1.62 -10.44 0.91
N GLY A 69 -1.93 -10.53 2.20
CA GLY A 69 -1.40 -11.55 3.11
C GLY A 69 0.13 -11.55 3.26
N GLY A 70 0.76 -10.39 3.05
CA GLY A 70 2.20 -10.25 3.19
C GLY A 70 2.64 -9.73 4.57
N ASN A 71 3.92 -9.41 4.69
CA ASN A 71 4.48 -8.75 5.87
C ASN A 71 5.55 -7.74 5.46
N ARG A 72 5.79 -6.74 6.29
CA ARG A 72 6.71 -5.64 5.95
C ARG A 72 8.14 -6.08 5.72
N MET A 73 8.59 -7.14 6.39
CA MET A 73 9.94 -7.68 6.20
C MET A 73 10.11 -8.23 4.78
N SER A 74 9.14 -9.01 4.30
CA SER A 74 9.17 -9.57 2.94
C SER A 74 9.17 -8.47 1.87
N TYR A 75 8.42 -7.40 2.06
CA TYR A 75 8.42 -6.25 1.14
C TYR A 75 9.72 -5.45 1.20
N ALA A 76 10.28 -5.21 2.39
CA ALA A 76 11.57 -4.54 2.54
C ALA A 76 12.69 -5.34 1.85
N ARG A 77 12.68 -6.67 2.03
CA ARG A 77 13.62 -7.59 1.37
C ARG A 77 13.46 -7.55 -0.16
N LEU A 78 12.22 -7.52 -0.67
CA LEU A 78 11.96 -7.39 -2.12
C LEU A 78 12.60 -6.11 -2.68
N ILE A 79 12.43 -4.99 -2.00
CA ILE A 79 13.02 -3.71 -2.44
C ILE A 79 14.55 -3.77 -2.48
N SER A 80 15.19 -4.43 -1.53
CA SER A 80 16.66 -4.50 -1.46
C SER A 80 17.26 -5.57 -2.36
N SER A 81 16.54 -6.64 -2.69
CA SER A 81 17.07 -7.80 -3.43
C SER A 81 16.75 -7.78 -4.92
N ASP A 82 15.63 -7.19 -5.33
CA ASP A 82 15.29 -7.06 -6.75
C ASP A 82 16.05 -5.89 -7.39
N PRO A 83 16.87 -6.12 -8.44
CA PRO A 83 17.70 -5.07 -9.03
C PRO A 83 16.91 -3.89 -9.60
N HIS A 84 15.68 -4.15 -10.11
CA HIS A 84 14.83 -3.08 -10.66
C HIS A 84 14.30 -2.19 -9.54
N TYR A 85 13.71 -2.78 -8.49
CA TYR A 85 13.21 -2.02 -7.34
C TYR A 85 14.32 -1.32 -6.58
N GLN A 86 15.45 -1.97 -6.35
CA GLN A 86 16.61 -1.38 -5.69
C GLN A 86 17.11 -0.13 -6.42
N LYS A 87 17.23 -0.21 -7.76
CA LYS A 87 17.65 0.90 -8.60
C LYS A 87 16.69 2.10 -8.50
N GLU A 88 15.40 1.87 -8.63
CA GLU A 88 14.41 2.95 -8.58
C GLU A 88 14.28 3.52 -7.16
N TYR A 89 14.31 2.67 -6.13
CA TYR A 89 14.30 3.09 -4.73
C TYR A 89 15.50 3.98 -4.40
N THR A 90 16.70 3.58 -4.82
CA THR A 90 17.94 4.32 -4.56
C THR A 90 17.92 5.74 -5.12
N LYS A 91 17.30 5.97 -6.27
CA LYS A 91 17.15 7.31 -6.87
C LYS A 91 16.34 8.28 -5.99
N LEU A 92 15.42 7.77 -5.20
CA LEU A 92 14.45 8.57 -4.46
C LEU A 92 14.78 8.68 -2.98
N PHE A 93 15.31 7.62 -2.38
CA PHE A 93 15.47 7.49 -0.92
C PHE A 93 16.92 7.20 -0.48
N GLY A 94 17.84 7.05 -1.43
CA GLY A 94 19.18 6.54 -1.15
C GLY A 94 19.21 5.00 -1.12
N MET A 95 20.37 4.44 -0.84
CA MET A 95 20.58 3.00 -0.85
C MET A 95 19.70 2.30 0.20
N ALA A 96 18.97 1.28 -0.23
CA ALA A 96 18.19 0.45 0.70
C ALA A 96 19.14 -0.31 1.65
N PRO A 97 18.74 -0.51 2.92
CA PRO A 97 19.51 -1.36 3.84
C PRO A 97 19.65 -2.78 3.30
N ASP A 98 20.72 -3.45 3.68
CA ASP A 98 20.92 -4.87 3.39
C ASP A 98 20.13 -5.72 4.40
N PHE A 99 19.18 -6.48 3.91
CA PHE A 99 18.35 -7.40 4.69
C PHE A 99 18.71 -8.87 4.45
N SER A 100 19.91 -9.18 3.98
CA SER A 100 20.33 -10.55 3.65
C SER A 100 20.63 -11.42 4.87
N ASP A 101 21.00 -10.82 6.00
CA ASP A 101 21.29 -11.53 7.23
C ASP A 101 20.01 -12.09 7.88
N PRO A 102 19.80 -13.43 7.88
CA PRO A 102 18.57 -14.02 8.38
C PRO A 102 18.46 -14.05 9.92
N GLU A 103 19.56 -13.86 10.65
CA GLU A 103 19.55 -13.78 12.11
C GLU A 103 19.00 -12.43 12.58
N ARG A 104 19.37 -11.36 11.89
CA ARG A 104 18.85 -10.01 12.14
C ARG A 104 17.49 -9.77 11.48
N PHE A 105 17.31 -10.28 10.27
CA PHE A 105 16.16 -10.04 9.42
C PHE A 105 15.51 -11.36 9.02
N PRO A 106 14.58 -11.92 9.83
CA PRO A 106 13.87 -13.15 9.49
C PRO A 106 13.17 -13.06 8.13
N VAL A 107 12.98 -14.20 7.45
CA VAL A 107 12.33 -14.21 6.13
C VAL A 107 10.94 -13.59 6.16
N ASN A 108 10.20 -13.85 7.24
CA ASN A 108 8.87 -13.28 7.48
C ASN A 108 8.84 -12.69 8.89
N ALA A 109 8.57 -11.39 8.98
CA ALA A 109 8.33 -10.69 10.24
C ALA A 109 7.47 -9.45 10.01
N GLY A 110 6.62 -9.13 10.97
CA GLY A 110 5.76 -7.95 10.94
C GLY A 110 4.90 -7.86 12.19
N PRO A 111 4.49 -6.64 12.61
CA PRO A 111 3.75 -6.43 13.87
C PRO A 111 2.27 -6.81 13.79
N VAL A 112 1.77 -7.25 12.63
CA VAL A 112 0.37 -7.61 12.39
C VAL A 112 0.29 -8.91 11.58
N GLY A 113 -0.89 -9.50 11.54
CA GLY A 113 -1.15 -10.70 10.75
C GLY A 113 -0.83 -12.00 11.50
N ASN A 114 0.02 -12.83 10.94
CA ASN A 114 0.35 -14.15 11.48
C ASN A 114 1.08 -14.05 12.82
N PRO A 115 0.67 -14.81 13.87
CA PRO A 115 1.32 -14.78 15.19
C PRO A 115 2.81 -15.15 15.18
N GLU A 116 3.24 -16.06 14.30
CA GLU A 116 4.65 -16.43 14.18
C GLU A 116 5.48 -15.26 13.62
N TRP A 117 4.92 -14.49 12.69
CA TRP A 117 5.57 -13.30 12.14
C TRP A 117 5.65 -12.18 13.17
N GLN A 118 4.62 -12.05 14.01
CA GLN A 118 4.64 -11.10 15.14
C GLN A 118 5.71 -11.48 16.16
N ALA A 119 5.81 -12.76 16.54
CA ALA A 119 6.85 -13.22 17.46
C ALA A 119 8.27 -13.00 16.90
N ALA A 120 8.47 -13.27 15.60
CA ALA A 120 9.74 -12.98 14.92
C ALA A 120 10.05 -11.49 14.89
N TRP A 121 9.04 -10.64 14.65
CA TRP A 121 9.16 -9.17 14.68
C TRP A 121 9.53 -8.66 16.07
N ASP A 122 8.89 -9.17 17.12
CA ASP A 122 9.12 -8.74 18.49
C ASP A 122 10.51 -9.16 19.01
N ALA A 123 11.07 -10.23 18.44
CA ALA A 123 12.41 -10.70 18.73
C ALA A 123 13.54 -9.90 18.04
N MET A 124 13.21 -9.09 17.01
CA MET A 124 14.20 -8.24 16.34
C MET A 124 14.61 -7.06 17.20
N ASP A 125 15.85 -6.59 17.03
CA ASP A 125 16.32 -5.34 17.63
C ASP A 125 15.50 -4.14 17.13
N GLU A 126 15.35 -3.13 18.00
CA GLU A 126 14.57 -1.92 17.70
C GLU A 126 15.14 -1.17 16.49
N GLU A 127 16.47 -1.09 16.37
CA GLU A 127 17.12 -0.46 15.23
C GLU A 127 16.84 -1.19 13.92
N ASP A 128 16.84 -2.53 13.93
CA ASP A 128 16.54 -3.35 12.76
C ASP A 128 15.07 -3.21 12.34
N ARG A 129 14.15 -3.19 13.31
CA ARG A 129 12.74 -2.88 13.05
C ARG A 129 12.55 -1.49 12.46
N ALA A 130 13.32 -0.51 12.91
CA ALA A 130 13.26 0.86 12.37
C ALA A 130 13.73 0.93 10.91
N LEU A 131 14.77 0.18 10.52
CA LEU A 131 15.20 0.07 9.13
C LEU A 131 14.09 -0.52 8.23
N VAL A 132 13.49 -1.62 8.66
CA VAL A 132 12.37 -2.26 7.92
C VAL A 132 11.18 -1.32 7.81
N ASN A 133 10.80 -0.66 8.91
CA ASN A 133 9.71 0.31 8.93
C ASN A 133 9.96 1.49 7.99
N GLY A 134 11.21 1.96 7.91
CA GLY A 134 11.62 3.04 7.01
C GLY A 134 11.39 2.69 5.55
N VAL A 135 11.83 1.50 5.13
CA VAL A 135 11.60 1.01 3.76
C VAL A 135 10.12 0.80 3.49
N PHE A 136 9.40 0.18 4.42
CA PHE A 136 7.95 -0.07 4.28
C PHE A 136 7.15 1.24 4.17
N ALA A 137 7.45 2.25 4.99
CA ALA A 137 6.84 3.57 4.89
C ALA A 137 7.11 4.23 3.52
N ASN A 138 8.32 4.07 2.98
CA ASN A 138 8.67 4.58 1.66
C ASN A 138 7.87 3.89 0.54
N ILE A 139 7.58 2.59 0.65
CA ILE A 139 6.66 1.90 -0.27
C ILE A 139 5.29 2.57 -0.25
N GLY A 140 4.73 2.85 0.92
CA GLY A 140 3.46 3.59 1.04
C GLY A 140 3.50 4.97 0.39
N LYS A 141 4.60 5.71 0.55
CA LYS A 141 4.79 7.03 -0.09
C LYS A 141 4.85 6.91 -1.62
N LEU A 142 5.45 5.86 -2.16
CA LEU A 142 5.47 5.60 -3.61
C LEU A 142 4.06 5.33 -4.15
N ILE A 143 3.29 4.48 -3.48
CA ILE A 143 1.90 4.20 -3.86
C ILE A 143 1.07 5.49 -3.78
N ALA A 144 1.18 6.25 -2.70
CA ALA A 144 0.49 7.53 -2.55
C ALA A 144 0.88 8.56 -3.63
N ALA A 145 2.14 8.56 -4.07
CA ALA A 145 2.58 9.42 -5.18
C ALA A 145 1.92 9.03 -6.51
N TYR A 146 1.71 7.74 -6.74
CA TYR A 146 0.95 7.25 -7.89
C TYR A 146 -0.53 7.64 -7.80
N GLU A 147 -1.18 7.42 -6.64
CA GLU A 147 -2.59 7.73 -6.43
C GLU A 147 -2.90 9.22 -6.62
N ARG A 148 -1.97 10.12 -6.27
CA ARG A 148 -2.09 11.56 -6.51
C ARG A 148 -2.18 11.93 -8.00
N LYS A 149 -1.80 11.04 -8.92
CA LYS A 149 -1.94 11.24 -10.36
C LYS A 149 -3.30 10.77 -10.89
N LEU A 150 -4.06 10.04 -10.09
CA LEU A 150 -5.39 9.55 -10.46
C LEU A 150 -6.44 10.62 -10.12
N ILE A 151 -6.44 11.69 -10.90
CA ILE A 151 -7.41 12.79 -10.77
C ILE A 151 -8.59 12.57 -11.73
N PRO A 152 -9.84 12.88 -11.29
CA PRO A 152 -10.99 12.83 -12.18
C PRO A 152 -10.83 13.90 -13.29
N GLY A 153 -11.26 13.57 -14.49
CA GLY A 153 -11.43 14.55 -15.55
C GLY A 153 -12.65 15.46 -15.29
N PRO A 154 -12.84 16.51 -16.09
CA PRO A 154 -13.97 17.42 -15.95
C PRO A 154 -15.29 16.67 -16.14
N ALA A 155 -16.26 16.93 -15.25
CA ALA A 155 -17.61 16.43 -15.35
C ALA A 155 -18.50 17.40 -16.15
N ARG A 156 -19.70 16.94 -16.55
CA ARG A 156 -20.68 17.83 -17.21
C ARG A 156 -21.08 19.00 -16.34
N PHE A 157 -21.08 18.81 -15.03
CA PHE A 157 -21.42 19.86 -14.08
C PHE A 157 -20.36 20.98 -14.05
N ASP A 158 -19.09 20.68 -14.29
CA ASP A 158 -18.02 21.66 -14.28
C ASP A 158 -18.24 22.70 -15.41
N ALA A 159 -18.61 22.25 -16.60
CA ALA A 159 -18.95 23.13 -17.73
C ALA A 159 -20.17 24.03 -17.43
N TYR A 160 -21.18 23.51 -16.71
CA TYR A 160 -22.31 24.31 -16.24
C TYR A 160 -21.87 25.35 -15.21
N ALA A 161 -21.10 24.94 -14.21
CA ALA A 161 -20.61 25.82 -13.17
C ALA A 161 -19.76 26.98 -13.73
N GLU A 162 -18.86 26.70 -14.67
CA GLU A 162 -18.07 27.72 -15.38
C GLU A 162 -18.96 28.74 -16.10
N THR A 163 -20.07 28.28 -16.70
CA THR A 163 -21.01 29.17 -17.41
C THR A 163 -21.77 30.09 -16.46
N VAL A 164 -22.05 29.63 -15.25
CA VAL A 164 -22.85 30.41 -14.26
C VAL A 164 -21.96 31.32 -13.40
N MET A 165 -20.67 30.98 -13.26
CA MET A 165 -19.70 31.71 -12.44
C MET A 165 -18.89 32.74 -13.24
N ALA A 166 -19.01 32.76 -14.56
CA ALA A 166 -18.40 33.72 -15.49
C ALA A 166 -19.29 34.97 -15.64
#